data_83a0f6a66a7b3563fd3c61b33f403210
#
_entry.id   83a0f6a66a7b3563fd3c61b33f403210
#
_cell.length_a   1.000
_cell.length_b   1.000
_cell.length_c   1.000
_cell.angle_alpha   90.00
_cell.angle_beta   90.00
_cell.angle_gamma   90.00
#
_symmetry.space_group_name_H-M   'P 1'
#
loop_
_entity.id
_entity.type
_entity.pdbx_description
1 polymer ?
#
loop_
_entity_poly.entity_id
_entity_poly.type
_entity_poly.pdbx_seq_one_letter_code
_entity_poly.pdbx_strand_id
1 'polypeptide(L)'
;RSVSRGLGDVYKRQPEDELYTVAITGTKGKTTTTAMVAEIFEHAGIKTGTIGTLGVVYGGETHKTDNTTPESYIIQKSMRDMINAGCKAMVIEASSIGLKHNRLAGMTFDVGIFTNFSDDHIGGVEHKDLAEYLYCKSLLFRQCKFAAANIDDPAWKDITKDFKGSVLTYGFADNADLKGKNAHLLSENGFVGVHFETEGIKNLSVDVDIPGKFNAYNALAAISAVSFFDEIEDQMIIDALKVAKVKGRVERVPVPYNYTLIIDYAP
;
A
#
# COMPACT_ATOMS: atom_id res chain seq x y z
N ARG A 1 14.90 -41.65 1.46
CA ARG A 1 15.58 -40.64 2.34
C ARG A 1 15.75 -39.23 1.75
N SER A 2 15.33 -38.96 0.52
CA SER A 2 15.56 -37.66 -0.14
C SER A 2 14.34 -36.70 -0.09
N VAL A 3 13.13 -37.19 0.12
CA VAL A 3 11.91 -36.35 0.05
C VAL A 3 11.70 -35.51 1.31
N SER A 4 12.17 -35.95 2.50
CA SER A 4 12.00 -35.19 3.73
C SER A 4 12.99 -34.02 3.92
N ARG A 5 14.12 -34.03 3.19
CA ARG A 5 15.09 -32.92 3.24
C ARG A 5 14.64 -31.71 2.42
N GLY A 6 13.98 -31.95 1.27
CA GLY A 6 13.49 -30.86 0.43
C GLY A 6 12.34 -30.05 1.06
N LEU A 7 11.43 -30.72 1.78
CA LEU A 7 10.33 -30.03 2.47
C LEU A 7 10.83 -29.20 3.67
N GLY A 8 11.85 -29.71 4.41
CA GLY A 8 12.43 -28.99 5.55
C GLY A 8 13.21 -27.72 5.16
N ASP A 9 13.81 -27.68 3.95
CA ASP A 9 14.52 -26.50 3.45
C ASP A 9 13.57 -25.45 2.86
N VAL A 10 12.42 -25.87 2.31
CA VAL A 10 11.35 -24.97 1.84
C VAL A 10 10.65 -24.29 3.03
N TYR A 11 10.50 -25.00 4.17
CA TYR A 11 9.93 -24.40 5.40
C TYR A 11 10.92 -23.52 6.18
N LYS A 12 12.22 -23.58 5.90
CA LYS A 12 13.25 -22.84 6.65
C LYS A 12 13.54 -21.43 6.12
N ARG A 13 12.98 -21.05 4.97
CA ARG A 13 13.10 -19.69 4.40
C ARG A 13 11.76 -19.31 3.79
N GLN A 14 10.90 -18.76 4.63
CA GLN A 14 9.68 -18.09 4.13
C GLN A 14 10.15 -16.89 3.27
N PRO A 15 9.60 -16.69 2.05
CA PRO A 15 10.02 -15.58 1.21
C PRO A 15 9.89 -14.22 1.89
N GLU A 16 8.91 -14.04 2.79
CA GLU A 16 8.73 -12.82 3.57
C GLU A 16 9.90 -12.49 4.51
N ASP A 17 10.71 -13.47 4.92
CA ASP A 17 11.89 -13.24 5.75
C ASP A 17 13.08 -12.64 4.96
N GLU A 18 13.01 -12.65 3.62
CA GLU A 18 14.04 -12.14 2.72
C GLU A 18 13.67 -10.79 2.09
N LEU A 19 12.46 -10.28 2.35
CA LEU A 19 11.90 -9.05 1.80
C LEU A 19 11.40 -8.11 2.90
N TYR A 20 11.54 -6.82 2.72
CA TYR A 20 10.70 -5.84 3.40
C TYR A 20 9.26 -5.98 2.90
N THR A 21 8.31 -6.14 3.80
CA THR A 21 6.93 -6.46 3.42
C THR A 21 5.95 -5.44 3.97
N VAL A 22 5.19 -4.82 3.05
CA VAL A 22 4.14 -3.85 3.39
C VAL A 22 2.80 -4.34 2.86
N ALA A 23 1.81 -4.46 3.73
CA ALA A 23 0.45 -4.86 3.35
C ALA A 23 -0.55 -3.73 3.60
N ILE A 24 -1.38 -3.43 2.61
CA ILE A 24 -2.27 -2.26 2.63
C ILE A 24 -3.72 -2.73 2.54
N THR A 25 -4.53 -2.38 3.54
CA THR A 25 -5.97 -2.62 3.54
C THR A 25 -6.76 -1.31 3.64
N GLY A 26 -8.01 -1.36 3.27
CA GLY A 26 -8.96 -0.25 3.29
C GLY A 26 -10.00 -0.39 2.18
N THR A 27 -10.99 0.48 2.14
CA THR A 27 -11.99 0.46 1.06
C THR A 27 -11.37 1.04 -0.21
N LYS A 28 -10.79 2.24 -0.14
CA LYS A 28 -10.19 2.94 -1.28
C LYS A 28 -8.73 3.31 -1.00
N GLY A 29 -7.99 3.64 -2.06
CA GLY A 29 -6.60 4.11 -1.94
C GLY A 29 -5.54 3.02 -1.92
N LYS A 30 -5.88 1.74 -1.79
CA LYS A 30 -4.90 0.63 -1.73
C LYS A 30 -3.90 0.66 -2.89
N THR A 31 -4.39 0.64 -4.13
CA THR A 31 -3.55 0.61 -5.34
C THR A 31 -2.63 1.83 -5.43
N THR A 32 -3.16 3.02 -5.13
CA THR A 32 -2.38 4.25 -5.16
C THR A 32 -1.32 4.26 -4.07
N THR A 33 -1.67 3.89 -2.84
CA THR A 33 -0.71 3.78 -1.73
C THR A 33 0.35 2.72 -2.02
N THR A 34 -0.04 1.57 -2.60
CA THR A 34 0.90 0.51 -3.03
C THR A 34 1.94 1.06 -4.01
N ALA A 35 1.50 1.80 -5.02
CA ALA A 35 2.40 2.39 -6.00
C ALA A 35 3.32 3.45 -5.36
N MET A 36 2.79 4.31 -4.48
CA MET A 36 3.60 5.33 -3.79
C MET A 36 4.65 4.70 -2.87
N VAL A 37 4.30 3.66 -2.10
CA VAL A 37 5.27 2.94 -1.26
C VAL A 37 6.35 2.29 -2.12
N ALA A 38 5.96 1.63 -3.20
CA ALA A 38 6.91 1.00 -4.12
C ALA A 38 7.86 2.02 -4.75
N GLU A 39 7.35 3.17 -5.18
CA GLU A 39 8.15 4.26 -5.76
C GLU A 39 9.17 4.82 -4.74
N ILE A 40 8.77 4.97 -3.47
CA ILE A 40 9.69 5.42 -2.42
C ILE A 40 10.81 4.38 -2.19
N PHE A 41 10.50 3.10 -2.14
CA PHE A 41 11.52 2.06 -2.02
C PHE A 41 12.48 2.05 -3.22
N GLU A 42 11.97 2.17 -4.45
CA GLU A 42 12.81 2.23 -5.67
C GLU A 42 13.74 3.47 -5.64
N HIS A 43 13.26 4.65 -5.20
CA HIS A 43 14.10 5.85 -5.01
C HIS A 43 15.17 5.67 -3.93
N ALA A 44 14.91 4.84 -2.93
CA ALA A 44 15.90 4.44 -1.93
C ALA A 44 16.86 3.34 -2.44
N GLY A 45 16.77 2.93 -3.71
CA GLY A 45 17.59 1.86 -4.29
C GLY A 45 17.15 0.46 -3.84
N ILE A 46 15.98 0.33 -3.23
CA ILE A 46 15.41 -0.93 -2.75
C ILE A 46 14.46 -1.45 -3.84
N LYS A 47 14.96 -2.36 -4.68
CA LYS A 47 14.19 -2.96 -5.77
C LYS A 47 12.94 -3.64 -5.23
N THR A 48 11.77 -3.28 -5.76
CA THR A 48 10.47 -3.60 -5.16
C THR A 48 9.57 -4.35 -6.12
N GLY A 49 8.85 -5.34 -5.61
CA GLY A 49 7.73 -5.95 -6.31
C GLY A 49 6.40 -5.54 -5.69
N THR A 50 5.32 -5.55 -6.49
CA THR A 50 3.97 -5.28 -5.99
C THR A 50 3.00 -6.40 -6.36
N ILE A 51 2.01 -6.63 -5.50
CA ILE A 51 0.89 -7.56 -5.74
C ILE A 51 -0.41 -6.81 -5.48
N GLY A 52 -1.27 -6.70 -6.45
CA GLY A 52 -2.51 -5.95 -6.27
C GLY A 52 -3.43 -5.96 -7.48
N THR A 53 -4.28 -4.97 -7.56
CA THR A 53 -5.27 -4.81 -8.64
C THR A 53 -4.64 -4.75 -10.03
N LEU A 54 -3.43 -4.24 -10.15
CA LEU A 54 -2.68 -4.21 -11.41
C LEU A 54 -2.02 -5.56 -11.77
N GLY A 55 -2.13 -6.56 -10.90
CA GLY A 55 -1.46 -7.85 -10.99
C GLY A 55 -0.21 -7.93 -10.13
N VAL A 56 0.70 -8.82 -10.49
CA VAL A 56 2.03 -8.95 -9.88
C VAL A 56 3.03 -8.22 -10.76
N VAL A 57 3.72 -7.21 -10.20
CA VAL A 57 4.67 -6.37 -10.94
C VAL A 57 6.05 -6.47 -10.28
N TYR A 58 7.06 -6.84 -11.04
CA TYR A 58 8.47 -6.81 -10.64
C TYR A 58 9.36 -6.87 -11.86
N GLY A 59 10.57 -6.32 -11.78
CA GLY A 59 11.56 -6.38 -12.84
C GLY A 59 11.11 -5.72 -14.16
N GLY A 60 10.17 -4.79 -14.13
CA GLY A 60 9.58 -4.15 -15.31
C GLY A 60 8.47 -4.95 -16.00
N GLU A 61 8.15 -6.15 -15.51
CA GLU A 61 7.09 -7.01 -16.05
C GLU A 61 5.81 -6.96 -15.20
N THR A 62 4.67 -7.19 -15.85
CA THR A 62 3.37 -7.29 -15.19
C THR A 62 2.72 -8.63 -15.51
N HIS A 63 2.47 -9.42 -14.48
CA HIS A 63 1.77 -10.69 -14.57
C HIS A 63 0.34 -10.53 -14.04
N LYS A 64 -0.65 -10.72 -14.91
CA LYS A 64 -2.07 -10.57 -14.55
C LYS A 64 -2.49 -11.62 -13.53
N THR A 65 -3.35 -11.21 -12.61
CA THR A 65 -4.02 -12.08 -11.63
C THR A 65 -5.53 -11.85 -11.70
N ASP A 66 -6.32 -12.86 -11.34
CA ASP A 66 -7.79 -12.77 -11.36
C ASP A 66 -8.31 -11.97 -10.14
N ASN A 67 -7.51 -11.82 -9.10
CA ASN A 67 -7.89 -11.18 -7.85
C ASN A 67 -6.85 -10.15 -7.41
N THR A 68 -7.30 -9.06 -6.78
CA THR A 68 -6.43 -8.06 -6.13
C THR A 68 -5.46 -8.70 -5.14
N THR A 69 -5.95 -9.65 -4.33
CA THR A 69 -5.12 -10.50 -3.47
C THR A 69 -5.26 -11.92 -3.99
N PRO A 70 -4.30 -12.44 -4.77
CA PRO A 70 -4.41 -13.77 -5.37
C PRO A 70 -4.33 -14.90 -4.33
N GLU A 71 -4.46 -16.14 -4.79
CA GLU A 71 -4.37 -17.31 -3.92
C GLU A 71 -2.98 -17.44 -3.28
N SER A 72 -2.91 -18.00 -2.08
CA SER A 72 -1.67 -18.10 -1.26
C SER A 72 -0.49 -18.67 -2.05
N TYR A 73 -0.72 -19.70 -2.86
CA TYR A 73 0.32 -20.27 -3.72
C TYR A 73 0.89 -19.25 -4.71
N ILE A 74 0.02 -18.46 -5.34
CA ILE A 74 0.45 -17.43 -6.31
C ILE A 74 1.27 -16.34 -5.59
N ILE A 75 0.85 -15.93 -4.39
CA ILE A 75 1.58 -14.93 -3.58
C ILE A 75 2.97 -15.46 -3.25
N GLN A 76 3.08 -16.66 -2.67
CA GLN A 76 4.35 -17.26 -2.26
C GLN A 76 5.30 -17.47 -3.46
N LYS A 77 4.74 -17.96 -4.58
CA LYS A 77 5.49 -18.09 -5.82
C LYS A 77 6.02 -16.74 -6.31
N SER A 78 5.14 -15.72 -6.36
CA SER A 78 5.52 -14.38 -6.83
C SER A 78 6.60 -13.75 -5.95
N MET A 79 6.52 -13.90 -4.63
CA MET A 79 7.56 -13.42 -3.71
C MET A 79 8.90 -14.11 -3.99
N ARG A 80 8.92 -15.44 -4.23
CA ARG A 80 10.13 -16.16 -4.60
C ARG A 80 10.68 -15.69 -5.94
N ASP A 81 9.81 -15.45 -6.93
CA ASP A 81 10.21 -14.92 -8.24
C ASP A 81 10.77 -13.48 -8.11
N MET A 82 10.18 -12.63 -7.27
CA MET A 82 10.68 -11.29 -6.92
C MET A 82 12.09 -11.35 -6.31
N ILE A 83 12.33 -12.23 -5.34
CA ILE A 83 13.64 -12.43 -4.73
C ILE A 83 14.66 -12.85 -5.78
N ASN A 84 14.31 -13.82 -6.63
CA ASN A 84 15.17 -14.30 -7.71
C ASN A 84 15.48 -13.19 -8.74
N ALA A 85 14.56 -12.24 -8.94
CA ALA A 85 14.73 -11.05 -9.76
C ALA A 85 15.53 -9.94 -9.05
N GLY A 86 15.94 -10.14 -7.78
CA GLY A 86 16.73 -9.23 -6.98
C GLY A 86 15.92 -8.19 -6.21
N CYS A 87 14.59 -8.35 -6.09
CA CYS A 87 13.80 -7.50 -5.23
C CYS A 87 14.21 -7.69 -3.76
N LYS A 88 14.10 -6.60 -3.00
CA LYS A 88 14.35 -6.55 -1.56
C LYS A 88 13.11 -6.10 -0.78
N ALA A 89 12.08 -5.63 -1.48
CA ALA A 89 10.80 -5.26 -0.89
C ALA A 89 9.62 -5.82 -1.70
N MET A 90 8.50 -6.01 -1.02
CA MET A 90 7.23 -6.38 -1.61
C MET A 90 6.11 -5.57 -0.96
N VAL A 91 5.26 -4.97 -1.78
CA VAL A 91 4.06 -4.25 -1.33
C VAL A 91 2.83 -4.97 -1.84
N ILE A 92 1.87 -5.28 -0.96
CA ILE A 92 0.67 -6.04 -1.33
C ILE A 92 -0.62 -5.34 -0.93
N GLU A 93 -1.59 -5.34 -1.84
CA GLU A 93 -2.96 -4.96 -1.51
C GLU A 93 -3.66 -6.13 -0.79
N ALA A 94 -3.99 -5.94 0.49
CA ALA A 94 -4.72 -6.91 1.31
C ALA A 94 -6.23 -6.60 1.24
N SER A 95 -6.92 -7.19 0.26
CA SER A 95 -8.36 -7.06 0.10
C SER A 95 -9.10 -7.79 1.23
N SER A 96 -10.29 -7.30 1.59
CA SER A 96 -11.13 -7.94 2.62
C SER A 96 -11.50 -9.38 2.26
N ILE A 97 -11.74 -9.65 0.97
CA ILE A 97 -12.01 -11.01 0.47
C ILE A 97 -10.76 -11.89 0.57
N GLY A 98 -9.58 -11.37 0.21
CA GLY A 98 -8.32 -12.09 0.39
C GLY A 98 -8.07 -12.48 1.85
N LEU A 99 -8.33 -11.56 2.79
CA LEU A 99 -8.25 -11.81 4.23
C LEU A 99 -9.32 -12.80 4.71
N LYS A 100 -10.58 -12.66 4.24
CA LYS A 100 -11.69 -13.58 4.53
C LYS A 100 -11.37 -15.03 4.14
N HIS A 101 -10.74 -15.21 2.99
CA HIS A 101 -10.38 -16.53 2.44
C HIS A 101 -8.99 -17.00 2.90
N ASN A 102 -8.40 -16.36 3.90
CA ASN A 102 -7.09 -16.73 4.47
C ASN A 102 -5.95 -16.78 3.43
N ARG A 103 -6.02 -16.00 2.34
CA ARG A 103 -4.99 -15.99 1.28
C ARG A 103 -3.64 -15.48 1.76
N LEU A 104 -3.64 -14.72 2.86
CA LEU A 104 -2.44 -14.18 3.53
C LEU A 104 -2.09 -14.93 4.83
N ALA A 105 -2.81 -16.01 5.16
CA ALA A 105 -2.59 -16.72 6.41
C ALA A 105 -1.19 -17.34 6.49
N GLY A 106 -0.57 -17.20 7.66
CA GLY A 106 0.79 -17.71 7.91
C GLY A 106 1.91 -16.76 7.50
N MET A 107 1.60 -15.65 6.84
CA MET A 107 2.57 -14.59 6.53
C MET A 107 2.66 -13.61 7.69
N THR A 108 3.84 -13.02 7.89
CA THR A 108 4.06 -11.89 8.79
C THR A 108 4.59 -10.70 7.98
N PHE A 109 3.86 -9.59 8.01
CA PHE A 109 4.25 -8.36 7.33
C PHE A 109 5.04 -7.45 8.28
N ASP A 110 6.06 -6.74 7.74
CA ASP A 110 6.74 -5.73 8.54
C ASP A 110 5.78 -4.60 8.88
N VAL A 111 5.03 -4.09 7.90
CA VAL A 111 4.08 -3.00 8.12
C VAL A 111 2.70 -3.33 7.57
N GLY A 112 1.67 -3.12 8.37
CA GLY A 112 0.27 -3.11 7.95
C GLY A 112 -0.29 -1.69 7.91
N ILE A 113 -1.02 -1.33 6.84
CA ILE A 113 -1.59 0.00 6.67
C ILE A 113 -3.11 -0.09 6.55
N PHE A 114 -3.82 0.77 7.29
CA PHE A 114 -5.24 1.03 7.11
C PHE A 114 -5.46 2.39 6.47
N THR A 115 -6.08 2.44 5.28
CA THR A 115 -6.34 3.69 4.57
C THR A 115 -7.66 4.33 4.94
N ASN A 116 -8.78 3.64 4.76
CA ASN A 116 -10.13 4.12 5.07
C ASN A 116 -11.15 2.97 5.06
N PHE A 117 -12.34 3.26 5.60
CA PHE A 117 -13.48 2.36 5.62
C PHE A 117 -14.75 3.11 5.20
N SER A 118 -15.44 2.63 4.19
CA SER A 118 -16.73 3.16 3.75
C SER A 118 -17.67 2.02 3.36
N ASP A 119 -18.94 2.33 3.28
CA ASP A 119 -19.99 1.42 2.83
C ASP A 119 -19.80 1.11 1.34
N ASP A 120 -19.07 0.04 1.07
CA ASP A 120 -18.77 -0.47 -0.26
C ASP A 120 -18.69 -2.01 -0.17
N HIS A 121 -18.95 -2.73 -1.25
CA HIS A 121 -18.89 -4.20 -1.28
C HIS A 121 -19.90 -4.95 -0.37
N ILE A 122 -21.03 -4.32 0.00
CA ILE A 122 -22.05 -4.90 0.84
C ILE A 122 -23.28 -5.27 0.02
N GLY A 123 -23.90 -6.38 0.38
CA GLY A 123 -25.14 -6.83 -0.27
C GLY A 123 -24.87 -7.66 -1.51
N GLY A 124 -24.18 -8.75 -1.38
CA GLY A 124 -23.88 -9.66 -2.49
C GLY A 124 -23.10 -10.87 -2.04
N VAL A 125 -22.18 -11.30 -2.90
CA VAL A 125 -21.35 -12.48 -2.69
C VAL A 125 -20.17 -12.21 -1.76
N GLU A 126 -19.78 -10.92 -1.57
CA GLU A 126 -18.53 -10.58 -0.88
C GLU A 126 -18.69 -10.58 0.64
N HIS A 127 -19.51 -9.70 1.19
CA HIS A 127 -19.75 -9.57 2.62
C HIS A 127 -21.24 -9.48 2.94
N LYS A 128 -21.66 -10.17 4.00
CA LYS A 128 -23.07 -10.15 4.44
C LYS A 128 -23.50 -8.80 5.01
N ASP A 129 -22.57 -8.11 5.70
CA ASP A 129 -22.79 -6.83 6.37
C ASP A 129 -21.48 -6.05 6.60
N LEU A 130 -21.62 -4.78 7.05
CA LEU A 130 -20.49 -3.91 7.38
C LEU A 130 -19.60 -4.49 8.49
N ALA A 131 -20.19 -5.19 9.46
CA ALA A 131 -19.43 -5.75 10.58
C ALA A 131 -18.49 -6.87 10.12
N GLU A 132 -18.94 -7.74 9.23
CA GLU A 132 -18.07 -8.74 8.60
C GLU A 132 -16.99 -8.09 7.74
N TYR A 133 -17.33 -7.06 6.96
CA TYR A 133 -16.38 -6.35 6.12
C TYR A 133 -15.27 -5.70 6.93
N LEU A 134 -15.64 -5.01 8.01
CA LEU A 134 -14.70 -4.41 8.97
C LEU A 134 -13.84 -5.49 9.65
N TYR A 135 -14.46 -6.57 10.14
CA TYR A 135 -13.75 -7.69 10.74
C TYR A 135 -12.73 -8.31 9.79
N CYS A 136 -13.09 -8.54 8.53
CA CYS A 136 -12.16 -9.11 7.57
C CYS A 136 -10.92 -8.23 7.37
N LYS A 137 -11.09 -6.89 7.31
CA LYS A 137 -9.93 -5.98 7.21
C LYS A 137 -9.06 -5.99 8.46
N SER A 138 -9.66 -6.13 9.66
CA SER A 138 -8.90 -6.17 10.92
C SER A 138 -7.96 -7.38 11.02
N LEU A 139 -8.24 -8.46 10.29
CA LEU A 139 -7.41 -9.66 10.29
C LEU A 139 -5.96 -9.39 9.87
N LEU A 140 -5.72 -8.38 9.02
CA LEU A 140 -4.37 -7.99 8.61
C LEU A 140 -3.49 -7.67 9.82
N PHE A 141 -4.01 -6.93 10.79
CA PHE A 141 -3.23 -6.40 11.91
C PHE A 141 -2.82 -7.45 12.94
N ARG A 142 -3.35 -8.68 12.84
CA ARG A 142 -2.90 -9.84 13.64
C ARG A 142 -1.57 -10.43 13.16
N GLN A 143 -1.12 -10.04 11.96
CA GLN A 143 0.05 -10.60 11.29
C GLN A 143 1.02 -9.50 10.80
N CYS A 144 1.07 -8.38 11.52
CA CYS A 144 1.98 -7.27 11.25
C CYS A 144 2.91 -7.02 12.43
N LYS A 145 4.17 -6.63 12.16
CA LYS A 145 5.14 -6.19 13.18
C LYS A 145 4.87 -4.74 13.58
N PHE A 146 4.56 -3.90 12.60
CA PHE A 146 4.20 -2.49 12.77
C PHE A 146 2.86 -2.20 12.11
N ALA A 147 2.17 -1.17 12.58
CA ALA A 147 0.88 -0.75 12.04
C ALA A 147 0.81 0.76 11.86
N ALA A 148 0.25 1.20 10.73
CA ALA A 148 -0.10 2.60 10.49
C ALA A 148 -1.59 2.71 10.14
N ALA A 149 -2.28 3.74 10.67
CA ALA A 149 -3.71 3.91 10.46
C ALA A 149 -4.12 5.36 10.27
N ASN A 150 -5.06 5.59 9.37
CA ASN A 150 -5.70 6.89 9.16
C ASN A 150 -6.59 7.23 10.36
N ILE A 151 -6.16 8.18 11.19
CA ILE A 151 -6.86 8.60 12.40
C ILE A 151 -8.16 9.37 12.10
N ASP A 152 -8.27 9.97 10.90
CA ASP A 152 -9.45 10.72 10.48
C ASP A 152 -10.62 9.80 10.08
N ASP A 153 -10.35 8.50 9.87
CA ASP A 153 -11.39 7.50 9.66
C ASP A 153 -11.81 6.89 11.00
N PRO A 154 -13.07 7.02 11.42
CA PRO A 154 -13.51 6.54 12.74
C PRO A 154 -13.34 5.04 12.97
N ALA A 155 -13.26 4.23 11.90
CA ALA A 155 -13.09 2.78 11.99
C ALA A 155 -11.66 2.35 12.39
N TRP A 156 -10.68 3.26 12.44
CA TRP A 156 -9.28 2.90 12.66
C TRP A 156 -9.05 2.10 13.95
N LYS A 157 -9.76 2.46 15.04
CA LYS A 157 -9.64 1.76 16.34
C LYS A 157 -10.14 0.32 16.26
N ASP A 158 -11.28 0.11 15.59
CA ASP A 158 -11.88 -1.21 15.44
C ASP A 158 -11.06 -2.09 14.49
N ILE A 159 -10.48 -1.51 13.45
CA ILE A 159 -9.61 -2.20 12.49
C ILE A 159 -8.32 -2.65 13.17
N THR A 160 -7.70 -1.81 13.99
CA THR A 160 -6.39 -2.10 14.62
C THR A 160 -6.50 -2.70 16.02
N LYS A 161 -7.70 -2.97 16.53
CA LYS A 161 -7.93 -3.42 17.92
C LYS A 161 -7.16 -4.67 18.34
N ASP A 162 -6.89 -5.58 17.41
CA ASP A 162 -6.19 -6.83 17.67
C ASP A 162 -4.66 -6.72 17.46
N PHE A 163 -4.18 -5.53 17.06
CA PHE A 163 -2.75 -5.25 17.00
C PHE A 163 -2.16 -5.08 18.40
N LYS A 164 -1.04 -5.75 18.67
CA LYS A 164 -0.45 -5.78 20.02
C LYS A 164 0.59 -4.68 20.29
N GLY A 165 0.97 -3.92 19.25
CA GLY A 165 1.91 -2.82 19.34
C GLY A 165 1.25 -1.46 19.39
N SER A 166 2.05 -0.40 19.34
CA SER A 166 1.58 0.98 19.14
C SER A 166 1.29 1.22 17.67
N VAL A 167 0.11 1.75 17.36
CA VAL A 167 -0.27 2.13 16.00
C VAL A 167 0.26 3.54 15.73
N LEU A 168 1.03 3.71 14.67
CA LEU A 168 1.39 5.03 14.14
C LEU A 168 0.16 5.59 13.43
N THR A 169 -0.32 6.74 13.91
CA THR A 169 -1.49 7.39 13.32
C THR A 169 -1.09 8.46 12.31
N TYR A 170 -1.81 8.53 11.20
CA TYR A 170 -1.65 9.59 10.22
C TYR A 170 -3.00 10.20 9.80
N GLY A 171 -2.98 11.44 9.38
CA GLY A 171 -4.18 12.16 8.95
C GLY A 171 -4.02 13.67 9.04
N PHE A 172 -5.12 14.39 8.98
CA PHE A 172 -5.15 15.85 9.15
C PHE A 172 -5.62 16.27 10.55
N ALA A 173 -6.06 15.33 11.38
CA ALA A 173 -6.39 15.60 12.78
C ALA A 173 -5.18 16.07 13.57
N ASP A 174 -5.40 16.98 14.54
CA ASP A 174 -4.34 17.61 15.34
C ASP A 174 -3.51 16.62 16.16
N ASN A 175 -4.10 15.47 16.49
CA ASN A 175 -3.46 14.43 17.31
C ASN A 175 -2.90 13.27 16.49
N ALA A 176 -2.72 13.41 15.19
CA ALA A 176 -2.02 12.42 14.36
C ALA A 176 -0.51 12.46 14.62
N ASP A 177 0.14 11.29 14.68
CA ASP A 177 1.61 11.19 14.83
C ASP A 177 2.33 11.72 13.58
N LEU A 178 1.75 11.50 12.39
CA LEU A 178 2.12 12.13 11.12
C LEU A 178 0.94 12.98 10.66
N LYS A 179 0.97 14.27 10.96
CA LYS A 179 -0.09 15.21 10.63
C LYS A 179 0.15 15.86 9.28
N GLY A 180 -0.84 15.76 8.37
CA GLY A 180 -0.89 16.55 7.14
C GLY A 180 -1.46 17.94 7.41
N LYS A 181 -0.96 18.96 6.71
CA LYS A 181 -1.45 20.34 6.77
C LYS A 181 -1.31 21.04 5.42
N ASN A 182 -2.01 22.16 5.24
CA ASN A 182 -1.93 23.03 4.06
C ASN A 182 -2.20 22.33 2.72
N ALA A 183 -3.02 21.26 2.71
CA ALA A 183 -3.29 20.50 1.50
C ALA A 183 -4.10 21.31 0.47
N HIS A 184 -3.55 21.49 -0.71
CA HIS A 184 -4.21 22.16 -1.82
C HIS A 184 -3.84 21.55 -3.18
N LEU A 185 -4.70 21.75 -4.17
CA LEU A 185 -4.42 21.31 -5.53
C LEU A 185 -3.39 22.21 -6.20
N LEU A 186 -2.43 21.59 -6.89
CA LEU A 186 -1.46 22.27 -7.75
C LEU A 186 -1.87 22.11 -9.20
N SER A 187 -1.78 23.21 -9.96
CA SER A 187 -1.95 23.23 -11.42
C SER A 187 -1.04 24.28 -12.00
N GLU A 188 0.25 23.98 -12.12
CA GLU A 188 1.26 24.92 -12.60
C GLU A 188 2.25 24.22 -13.54
N ASN A 189 2.64 24.91 -14.61
CA ASN A 189 3.68 24.47 -15.56
C ASN A 189 3.48 23.01 -16.08
N GLY A 190 2.23 22.60 -16.28
CA GLY A 190 1.91 21.24 -16.72
C GLY A 190 1.89 20.19 -15.61
N PHE A 191 2.25 20.52 -14.37
CA PHE A 191 2.05 19.69 -13.19
C PHE A 191 0.61 19.87 -12.71
N VAL A 192 -0.09 18.73 -12.47
CA VAL A 192 -1.43 18.73 -11.88
C VAL A 192 -1.43 17.69 -10.79
N GLY A 193 -1.44 18.14 -9.55
CA GLY A 193 -1.28 17.25 -8.40
C GLY A 193 -1.85 17.84 -7.12
N VAL A 194 -1.34 17.37 -6.00
CA VAL A 194 -1.65 17.89 -4.67
C VAL A 194 -0.35 18.23 -3.93
N HIS A 195 -0.33 19.41 -3.33
CA HIS A 195 0.69 19.81 -2.36
C HIS A 195 0.16 19.68 -0.94
N PHE A 196 1.01 19.26 -0.02
CA PHE A 196 0.75 19.30 1.42
C PHE A 196 2.07 19.32 2.19
N GLU A 197 1.99 19.74 3.44
CA GLU A 197 3.09 19.66 4.37
C GLU A 197 2.81 18.60 5.44
N THR A 198 3.86 18.06 6.07
CA THR A 198 3.71 17.16 7.21
C THR A 198 4.32 17.75 8.47
N GLU A 199 3.81 17.32 9.63
CA GLU A 199 4.30 17.66 10.96
C GLU A 199 4.25 16.42 11.85
N GLY A 200 5.16 16.32 12.82
CA GLY A 200 5.24 15.20 13.76
C GLY A 200 6.47 14.35 13.51
N ILE A 201 6.28 13.05 13.28
CA ILE A 201 7.41 12.11 13.06
C ILE A 201 8.28 12.45 11.86
N LYS A 202 7.73 13.15 10.85
CA LYS A 202 8.42 13.71 9.70
C LYS A 202 7.86 15.09 9.35
N ASN A 203 8.76 16.03 9.00
CA ASN A 203 8.41 17.39 8.64
C ASN A 203 8.82 17.64 7.18
N LEU A 204 7.93 17.33 6.26
CA LEU A 204 8.17 17.36 4.82
C LEU A 204 7.28 18.39 4.12
N SER A 205 7.74 18.88 2.97
CA SER A 205 6.95 19.64 2.01
C SER A 205 6.83 18.78 0.75
N VAL A 206 5.64 18.31 0.42
CA VAL A 206 5.42 17.21 -0.52
C VAL A 206 4.51 17.64 -1.66
N ASP A 207 4.97 17.41 -2.89
CA ASP A 207 4.18 17.47 -4.11
C ASP A 207 3.91 16.05 -4.60
N VAL A 208 2.66 15.75 -4.95
CA VAL A 208 2.26 14.46 -5.53
C VAL A 208 1.68 14.67 -6.91
N ASP A 209 2.26 14.06 -7.96
CA ASP A 209 1.81 14.19 -9.37
C ASP A 209 0.56 13.34 -9.67
N ILE A 210 -0.37 13.28 -8.73
CA ILE A 210 -1.68 12.64 -8.88
C ILE A 210 -2.72 13.59 -8.31
N PRO A 211 -3.63 14.15 -9.14
CA PRO A 211 -4.60 15.14 -8.67
C PRO A 211 -5.64 14.52 -7.71
N GLY A 212 -6.17 15.36 -6.85
CA GLY A 212 -7.20 15.01 -5.87
C GLY A 212 -6.68 15.03 -4.43
N LYS A 213 -7.36 15.78 -3.56
CA LYS A 213 -6.97 15.93 -2.14
C LYS A 213 -6.87 14.59 -1.38
N PHE A 214 -7.64 13.57 -1.79
CA PHE A 214 -7.53 12.23 -1.22
C PHE A 214 -6.16 11.57 -1.47
N ASN A 215 -5.38 12.03 -2.46
CA ASN A 215 -4.03 11.55 -2.69
C ASN A 215 -3.02 12.09 -1.67
N ALA A 216 -3.35 13.17 -0.94
CA ALA A 216 -2.58 13.55 0.24
C ALA A 216 -2.70 12.49 1.36
N TYR A 217 -3.90 11.91 1.57
CA TYR A 217 -4.05 10.77 2.50
C TYR A 217 -3.30 9.52 2.05
N ASN A 218 -3.34 9.20 0.74
CA ASN A 218 -2.58 8.07 0.20
C ASN A 218 -1.07 8.27 0.37
N ALA A 219 -0.59 9.51 0.19
CA ALA A 219 0.81 9.86 0.41
C ALA A 219 1.19 9.83 1.90
N LEU A 220 0.34 10.34 2.79
CA LEU A 220 0.55 10.21 4.25
C LEU A 220 0.62 8.74 4.68
N ALA A 221 -0.23 7.87 4.12
CA ALA A 221 -0.17 6.44 4.33
C ALA A 221 1.16 5.84 3.87
N ALA A 222 1.64 6.22 2.68
CA ALA A 222 2.93 5.77 2.16
C ALA A 222 4.11 6.26 3.00
N ILE A 223 4.13 7.54 3.39
CA ILE A 223 5.16 8.13 4.28
C ILE A 223 5.16 7.38 5.62
N SER A 224 3.99 7.12 6.20
CA SER A 224 3.87 6.36 7.45
C SER A 224 4.44 4.96 7.34
N ALA A 225 4.18 4.27 6.22
CA ALA A 225 4.69 2.93 5.98
C ALA A 225 6.22 2.89 5.95
N VAL A 226 6.82 3.81 5.19
CA VAL A 226 8.27 3.82 4.98
C VAL A 226 9.03 4.39 6.18
N SER A 227 8.36 5.09 7.09
CA SER A 227 8.98 5.62 8.32
C SER A 227 9.44 4.53 9.31
N PHE A 228 9.12 3.27 9.06
CA PHE A 228 9.63 2.12 9.83
C PHE A 228 10.93 1.52 9.27
N PHE A 229 11.47 2.11 8.20
CA PHE A 229 12.70 1.63 7.55
C PHE A 229 13.76 2.74 7.58
N ASP A 230 14.80 2.52 8.38
CA ASP A 230 15.84 3.53 8.68
C ASP A 230 16.65 3.96 7.45
N GLU A 231 16.69 3.15 6.41
CA GLU A 231 17.42 3.42 5.17
C GLU A 231 16.74 4.47 4.26
N ILE A 232 15.49 4.87 4.58
CA ILE A 232 14.71 5.78 3.73
C ILE A 232 14.80 7.22 4.25
N GLU A 233 15.56 8.03 3.54
CA GLU A 233 15.77 9.44 3.85
C GLU A 233 14.59 10.32 3.37
N ASP A 234 14.37 11.45 4.01
CA ASP A 234 13.26 12.37 3.72
C ASP A 234 13.26 12.86 2.27
N GLN A 235 14.45 13.14 1.69
CA GLN A 235 14.55 13.58 0.31
C GLN A 235 14.13 12.50 -0.69
N MET A 236 14.41 11.22 -0.40
CA MET A 236 13.97 10.09 -1.24
C MET A 236 12.44 10.00 -1.28
N ILE A 237 11.79 10.26 -0.15
CA ILE A 237 10.31 10.29 -0.05
C ILE A 237 9.73 11.41 -0.92
N ILE A 238 10.29 12.63 -0.79
CA ILE A 238 9.84 13.81 -1.53
C ILE A 238 9.99 13.59 -3.04
N ASP A 239 11.15 13.14 -3.48
CA ASP A 239 11.46 12.94 -4.90
C ASP A 239 10.60 11.82 -5.50
N ALA A 240 10.38 10.72 -4.77
CA ALA A 240 9.53 9.62 -5.20
C ALA A 240 8.07 10.06 -5.37
N LEU A 241 7.50 10.74 -4.40
CA LEU A 241 6.09 11.16 -4.43
C LEU A 241 5.83 12.19 -5.54
N LYS A 242 6.81 13.01 -5.86
CA LYS A 242 6.72 13.99 -6.94
C LYS A 242 6.60 13.36 -8.33
N VAL A 243 7.09 12.14 -8.51
CA VAL A 243 7.06 11.42 -9.82
C VAL A 243 6.14 10.22 -9.81
N ALA A 244 5.59 9.85 -8.64
CA ALA A 244 4.72 8.70 -8.48
C ALA A 244 3.53 8.75 -9.44
N LYS A 245 3.30 7.64 -10.16
CA LYS A 245 2.18 7.48 -11.09
C LYS A 245 1.51 6.14 -10.86
N VAL A 246 0.20 6.12 -11.09
CA VAL A 246 -0.58 4.90 -10.95
C VAL A 246 -1.33 4.65 -12.24
N LYS A 247 -0.99 3.55 -12.91
CA LYS A 247 -1.63 3.17 -14.17
C LYS A 247 -3.15 3.02 -13.97
N GLY A 248 -3.93 3.73 -14.81
CA GLY A 248 -5.39 3.71 -14.75
C GLY A 248 -5.99 4.39 -13.50
N ARG A 249 -5.24 5.25 -12.80
CA ARG A 249 -5.74 6.07 -11.68
C ARG A 249 -5.37 7.51 -11.90
N VAL A 250 -6.31 8.29 -12.45
CA VAL A 250 -6.11 9.68 -12.88
C VAL A 250 -4.84 9.82 -13.75
N GLU A 251 -4.56 8.79 -14.53
CA GLU A 251 -3.36 8.69 -15.37
C GLU A 251 -3.47 9.68 -16.51
N ARG A 252 -2.51 10.60 -16.59
CA ARG A 252 -2.45 11.59 -17.70
C ARG A 252 -1.77 10.96 -18.90
N VAL A 253 -2.46 11.02 -20.02
CA VAL A 253 -1.90 10.58 -21.32
C VAL A 253 -1.32 11.78 -22.02
N PRO A 254 -0.03 11.76 -22.41
CA PRO A 254 0.57 12.82 -23.21
C PRO A 254 -0.15 12.94 -24.55
N VAL A 255 -0.67 14.13 -24.85
CA VAL A 255 -1.32 14.44 -26.13
C VAL A 255 -0.73 15.73 -26.69
N PRO A 256 -0.55 15.83 -28.03
CA PRO A 256 0.06 17.01 -28.67
C PRO A 256 -0.92 18.18 -28.85
N TYR A 257 -1.93 18.30 -27.99
CA TYR A 257 -3.01 19.26 -28.09
C TYR A 257 -3.24 20.03 -26.80
N ASN A 258 -4.00 21.13 -26.84
CA ASN A 258 -4.32 21.97 -25.66
C ASN A 258 -5.45 21.41 -24.78
N TYR A 259 -5.51 20.09 -24.60
CA TYR A 259 -6.42 19.45 -23.65
C TYR A 259 -5.67 18.38 -22.84
N THR A 260 -6.19 18.03 -21.67
CA THR A 260 -5.67 16.97 -20.84
C THR A 260 -6.51 15.72 -21.02
N LEU A 261 -5.89 14.63 -21.45
CA LEU A 261 -6.51 13.30 -21.49
C LEU A 261 -6.16 12.55 -20.21
N ILE A 262 -7.18 12.07 -19.51
CA ILE A 262 -7.03 11.33 -18.26
C ILE A 262 -7.67 9.95 -18.44
N ILE A 263 -6.94 8.90 -18.00
CA ILE A 263 -7.49 7.56 -17.84
C ILE A 263 -7.72 7.34 -16.35
N ASP A 264 -8.96 7.01 -16.00
CA ASP A 264 -9.30 6.64 -14.63
C ASP A 264 -10.15 5.38 -14.61
N TYR A 265 -9.96 4.58 -13.56
CA TYR A 265 -10.77 3.39 -13.34
C TYR A 265 -12.11 3.82 -12.75
N ALA A 266 -13.18 3.53 -13.45
CA ALA A 266 -14.55 3.59 -12.93
C ALA A 266 -15.01 2.16 -12.60
N PRO A 267 -15.48 1.89 -11.38
CA PRO A 267 -16.02 0.58 -11.01
C PRO A 267 -17.38 0.32 -11.68
#